data_b7b6725dfd34ae2406a80b3d80381ac8
#
_entry.id   b7b6725dfd34ae2406a80b3d80381ac8
#
_cell.length_a   1.000
_cell.length_b   1.000
_cell.length_c   1.000
_cell.angle_alpha   90.00
_cell.angle_beta   90.00
_cell.angle_gamma   90.00
#
_symmetry.space_group_name_H-M   'P 1'
#
loop_
_entity.id
_entity.type
_entity.pdbx_description
1 polymer ?
#
loop_
_entity_poly.entity_id
_entity_poly.type
_entity_poly.pdbx_seq_one_letter_code
_entity_poly.pdbx_strand_id
1 'polypeptide(L)'
;WNTSKKRIKELKTIFVSGTAGSGKSLLTSKLLEHYTNSGVFAAVLNLDPGVESMPYTCDVDVRDYIDYVSIMQQYDLGPNGALVMANDLIASKIDEIQNDVNKVNPDYLIVDTPGQIELFAYRSSGRFIIENLTSEEKTSIFLFDGSLITSPVNFVSIALLASSIRLRLNLPSINVLTKTDIIRDKLKEILQWTTS
;
A
#
# COMPACT_ATOMS: atom_id res chain seq x y z
N TRP A 1 -33.04 18.77 24.72
CA TRP A 1 -31.78 19.24 24.13
C TRP A 1 -30.83 18.04 24.06
N ASN A 2 -30.91 17.35 22.92
CA ASN A 2 -30.08 16.20 22.64
C ASN A 2 -28.98 16.68 21.69
N THR A 3 -27.90 17.22 22.24
CA THR A 3 -26.67 17.48 21.50
C THR A 3 -26.01 16.13 21.28
N SER A 4 -26.31 15.46 20.17
CA SER A 4 -25.48 14.38 19.64
C SER A 4 -24.13 14.98 19.41
N LYS A 5 -23.16 14.73 20.29
CA LYS A 5 -21.75 14.97 20.04
C LYS A 5 -21.41 14.19 18.75
N LYS A 6 -21.26 14.92 17.64
CA LYS A 6 -20.74 14.38 16.39
C LYS A 6 -19.37 13.79 16.75
N ARG A 7 -19.28 12.48 16.85
CA ARG A 7 -18.02 11.78 17.11
C ARG A 7 -17.09 12.21 15.98
N ILE A 8 -16.03 12.91 16.29
CA ILE A 8 -14.97 13.19 15.30
C ILE A 8 -14.47 11.82 14.90
N LYS A 9 -14.68 11.43 13.65
CA LYS A 9 -14.26 10.16 13.11
C LYS A 9 -12.75 10.21 13.00
N GLU A 10 -12.06 9.36 13.74
CA GLU A 10 -10.60 9.23 13.73
C GLU A 10 -10.25 8.28 12.58
N LEU A 11 -9.79 8.83 11.46
CA LEU A 11 -9.35 8.05 10.30
C LEU A 11 -8.09 7.26 10.66
N LYS A 12 -8.10 5.96 10.36
CA LYS A 12 -6.92 5.08 10.45
C LYS A 12 -6.50 4.62 9.07
N THR A 13 -5.21 4.70 8.77
CA THR A 13 -4.70 4.38 7.43
C THR A 13 -3.74 3.18 7.48
N ILE A 14 -3.97 2.22 6.59
CA ILE A 14 -3.19 1.00 6.43
C ILE A 14 -2.56 1.01 5.04
N PHE A 15 -1.25 1.13 4.95
CA PHE A 15 -0.50 1.03 3.70
C PHE A 15 -0.13 -0.43 3.43
N VAL A 16 -0.61 -1.01 2.34
CA VAL A 16 -0.27 -2.37 1.92
C VAL A 16 0.93 -2.29 0.98
N SER A 17 2.06 -2.81 1.41
CA SER A 17 3.35 -2.75 0.72
C SER A 17 3.96 -4.14 0.54
N GLY A 18 4.94 -4.25 -0.35
CA GLY A 18 5.61 -5.51 -0.65
C GLY A 18 6.14 -5.52 -2.09
N THR A 19 6.89 -6.53 -2.45
CA THR A 19 7.44 -6.69 -3.80
C THR A 19 6.34 -6.86 -4.86
N ALA A 20 6.69 -6.66 -6.12
CA ALA A 20 5.78 -6.91 -7.23
C ALA A 20 5.26 -8.36 -7.17
N GLY A 21 3.97 -8.55 -7.39
CA GLY A 21 3.35 -9.89 -7.36
C GLY A 21 3.18 -10.52 -5.97
N SER A 22 3.51 -9.86 -4.86
CA SER A 22 3.39 -10.41 -3.50
C SER A 22 1.95 -10.57 -2.98
N GLY A 23 0.97 -10.08 -3.73
CA GLY A 23 -0.45 -10.20 -3.37
C GLY A 23 -1.04 -8.97 -2.67
N LYS A 24 -0.46 -7.78 -2.84
CA LYS A 24 -0.94 -6.51 -2.26
C LYS A 24 -2.41 -6.26 -2.52
N SER A 25 -2.79 -6.22 -3.79
CA SER A 25 -4.19 -5.93 -4.19
C SER A 25 -5.16 -7.02 -3.73
N LEU A 26 -4.73 -8.28 -3.65
CA LEU A 26 -5.55 -9.35 -3.08
C LEU A 26 -5.76 -9.16 -1.57
N LEU A 27 -4.71 -8.81 -0.82
CA LEU A 27 -4.85 -8.51 0.61
C LEU A 27 -5.73 -7.28 0.83
N THR A 28 -5.57 -6.22 0.03
CA THR A 28 -6.41 -5.02 0.05
C THR A 28 -7.89 -5.39 -0.11
N SER A 29 -8.22 -6.24 -1.10
CA SER A 29 -9.57 -6.76 -1.31
C SER A 29 -10.10 -7.52 -0.08
N LYS A 30 -9.26 -8.39 0.51
CA LYS A 30 -9.67 -9.19 1.69
C LYS A 30 -9.80 -8.36 2.97
N LEU A 31 -9.00 -7.34 3.15
CA LEU A 31 -9.16 -6.39 4.25
C LEU A 31 -10.45 -5.59 4.10
N LEU A 32 -10.75 -5.10 2.89
CA LEU A 32 -12.00 -4.39 2.62
C LEU A 32 -13.22 -5.27 2.92
N GLU A 33 -13.22 -6.52 2.45
CA GLU A 33 -14.25 -7.51 2.73
C GLU A 33 -14.41 -7.75 4.25
N HIS A 34 -13.31 -7.92 4.96
CA HIS A 34 -13.30 -8.14 6.41
C HIS A 34 -13.92 -6.98 7.19
N TYR A 35 -13.51 -5.74 6.90
CA TYR A 35 -14.06 -4.56 7.56
C TYR A 35 -15.54 -4.37 7.24
N THR A 36 -15.94 -4.56 5.98
CA THR A 36 -17.33 -4.47 5.56
C THR A 36 -18.21 -5.48 6.31
N ASN A 37 -17.75 -6.75 6.40
CA ASN A 37 -18.46 -7.80 7.14
C ASN A 37 -18.50 -7.55 8.65
N SER A 38 -17.56 -6.79 9.17
CA SER A 38 -17.53 -6.37 10.59
C SER A 38 -18.35 -5.11 10.88
N GLY A 39 -19.03 -4.55 9.89
CA GLY A 39 -19.84 -3.32 10.02
C GLY A 39 -18.99 -2.05 10.20
N VAL A 40 -17.72 -2.08 9.79
CA VAL A 40 -16.79 -0.95 9.82
C VAL A 40 -16.67 -0.37 8.43
N PHE A 41 -16.80 0.94 8.29
CA PHE A 41 -16.69 1.58 6.99
C PHE A 41 -15.21 1.76 6.61
N ALA A 42 -14.74 0.93 5.71
CA ALA A 42 -13.42 1.03 5.09
C ALA A 42 -13.53 1.47 3.64
N ALA A 43 -12.58 2.29 3.19
CA ALA A 43 -12.41 2.71 1.80
C ALA A 43 -11.03 2.34 1.28
N VAL A 44 -10.90 2.27 -0.02
CA VAL A 44 -9.63 1.96 -0.69
C VAL A 44 -9.14 3.15 -1.50
N LEU A 45 -7.87 3.51 -1.27
CA LEU A 45 -7.08 4.41 -2.13
C LEU A 45 -6.08 3.58 -2.93
N ASN A 46 -6.21 3.61 -4.25
CA ASN A 46 -5.19 3.08 -5.15
C ASN A 46 -4.10 4.14 -5.39
N LEU A 47 -2.84 3.81 -5.08
CA LEU A 47 -1.66 4.65 -5.39
C LEU A 47 -0.83 4.12 -6.57
N ASP A 48 -1.23 3.00 -7.22
CA ASP A 48 -0.53 2.47 -8.38
C ASP A 48 -1.11 3.02 -9.68
N PRO A 49 -0.44 3.98 -10.35
CA PRO A 49 -0.95 4.55 -11.60
C PRO A 49 -0.84 3.59 -12.79
N GLY A 50 -0.04 2.53 -12.66
CA GLY A 50 0.20 1.52 -13.70
C GLY A 50 -0.65 0.26 -13.57
N VAL A 51 -1.54 0.16 -12.59
CA VAL A 51 -2.36 -1.03 -12.41
C VAL A 51 -3.43 -1.13 -13.52
N GLU A 52 -3.50 -2.28 -14.20
CA GLU A 52 -4.49 -2.51 -15.26
C GLU A 52 -5.84 -2.96 -14.70
N SER A 53 -5.83 -3.84 -13.70
CA SER A 53 -7.04 -4.36 -13.07
C SER A 53 -6.85 -4.57 -11.56
N MET A 54 -7.92 -4.34 -10.81
CA MET A 54 -7.93 -4.49 -9.36
C MET A 54 -9.05 -5.47 -8.95
N PRO A 55 -8.81 -6.33 -7.94
CA PRO A 55 -9.81 -7.27 -7.43
C PRO A 55 -10.80 -6.63 -6.43
N TYR A 56 -10.86 -5.31 -6.37
CA TYR A 56 -11.72 -4.53 -5.47
C TYR A 56 -12.26 -3.28 -6.16
N THR A 57 -13.32 -2.70 -5.61
CA THR A 57 -13.78 -1.38 -6.01
C THR A 57 -12.96 -0.33 -5.26
N CYS A 58 -12.39 0.60 -6.01
CA CYS A 58 -11.60 1.71 -5.46
C CYS A 58 -12.51 2.92 -5.20
N ASP A 59 -12.34 3.56 -4.04
CA ASP A 59 -13.10 4.77 -3.67
C ASP A 59 -12.37 6.04 -4.14
N VAL A 60 -11.03 6.00 -4.09
CA VAL A 60 -10.17 7.09 -4.59
C VAL A 60 -9.04 6.46 -5.42
N ASP A 61 -8.90 6.89 -6.66
CA ASP A 61 -7.95 6.30 -7.61
C ASP A 61 -7.01 7.35 -8.18
N VAL A 62 -5.70 7.15 -8.04
CA VAL A 62 -4.72 8.10 -8.60
C VAL A 62 -4.77 8.21 -10.13
N ARG A 63 -5.35 7.22 -10.82
CA ARG A 63 -5.54 7.26 -12.28
C ARG A 63 -6.57 8.31 -12.73
N ASP A 64 -7.40 8.81 -11.80
CA ASP A 64 -8.30 9.93 -12.05
C ASP A 64 -7.57 11.27 -12.10
N TYR A 65 -6.37 11.34 -11.52
CA TYR A 65 -5.52 12.54 -11.46
C TYR A 65 -4.33 12.49 -12.42
N ILE A 66 -3.85 11.27 -12.73
CA ILE A 66 -2.60 11.05 -13.47
C ILE A 66 -2.82 10.06 -14.60
N ASP A 67 -2.61 10.48 -15.83
CA ASP A 67 -2.60 9.61 -17.00
C ASP A 67 -1.19 9.02 -17.22
N TYR A 68 -0.99 7.81 -16.71
CA TYR A 68 0.27 7.09 -16.78
C TYR A 68 0.72 6.81 -18.24
N VAL A 69 -0.21 6.48 -19.13
CA VAL A 69 0.08 6.18 -20.52
C VAL A 69 0.52 7.44 -21.27
N SER A 70 -0.16 8.56 -21.03
CA SER A 70 0.22 9.85 -21.58
C SER A 70 1.61 10.30 -21.11
N ILE A 71 1.98 10.03 -19.85
CA ILE A 71 3.34 10.31 -19.34
C ILE A 71 4.38 9.51 -20.12
N MET A 72 4.16 8.21 -20.33
CA MET A 72 5.10 7.36 -21.11
C MET A 72 5.32 7.92 -22.51
N GLN A 73 4.23 8.30 -23.19
CA GLN A 73 4.28 8.78 -24.56
C GLN A 73 4.88 10.18 -24.68
N GLN A 74 4.47 11.12 -23.80
CA GLN A 74 4.89 12.51 -23.88
C GLN A 74 6.38 12.71 -23.57
N TYR A 75 6.91 11.89 -22.66
CA TYR A 75 8.29 12.02 -22.19
C TYR A 75 9.22 10.91 -22.69
N ASP A 76 8.75 10.06 -23.60
CA ASP A 76 9.49 8.91 -24.15
C ASP A 76 10.10 8.05 -23.04
N LEU A 77 9.32 7.75 -22.01
CA LEU A 77 9.75 7.01 -20.84
C LEU A 77 9.31 5.54 -20.91
N GLY A 78 10.24 4.65 -20.50
CA GLY A 78 9.87 3.27 -20.18
C GLY A 78 9.01 3.19 -18.91
N PRO A 79 8.39 2.01 -18.62
CA PRO A 79 7.47 1.82 -17.50
C PRO A 79 8.00 2.32 -16.15
N ASN A 80 9.25 2.01 -15.82
CA ASN A 80 9.85 2.42 -14.53
C ASN A 80 10.06 3.94 -14.45
N GLY A 81 10.51 4.57 -15.54
CA GLY A 81 10.68 6.01 -15.62
C GLY A 81 9.34 6.75 -15.48
N ALA A 82 8.32 6.26 -16.17
CA ALA A 82 6.97 6.80 -16.08
C ALA A 82 6.38 6.63 -14.68
N LEU A 83 6.61 5.48 -14.01
CA LEU A 83 6.15 5.26 -12.63
C LEU A 83 6.82 6.23 -11.64
N VAL A 84 8.12 6.49 -11.81
CA VAL A 84 8.83 7.48 -11.00
C VAL A 84 8.23 8.88 -11.19
N MET A 85 8.01 9.30 -12.43
CA MET A 85 7.42 10.60 -12.73
C MET A 85 5.98 10.70 -12.25
N ALA A 86 5.18 9.65 -12.42
CA ALA A 86 3.81 9.59 -11.93
C ALA A 86 3.75 9.76 -10.40
N ASN A 87 4.64 9.11 -9.64
CA ASN A 87 4.71 9.27 -8.19
C ASN A 87 5.04 10.73 -7.77
N ASP A 88 5.92 11.42 -8.50
CA ASP A 88 6.22 12.82 -8.24
C ASP A 88 5.00 13.73 -8.56
N LEU A 89 4.24 13.41 -9.61
CA LEU A 89 3.00 14.11 -9.94
C LEU A 89 1.88 13.81 -8.93
N ILE A 90 1.73 12.57 -8.47
CA ILE A 90 0.78 12.19 -7.40
C ILE A 90 1.07 13.01 -6.13
N ALA A 91 2.33 13.18 -5.78
CA ALA A 91 2.72 14.01 -4.64
C ALA A 91 2.22 15.45 -4.78
N SER A 92 2.22 16.02 -5.99
CA SER A 92 1.69 17.36 -6.26
C SER A 92 0.16 17.46 -6.17
N LYS A 93 -0.54 16.31 -6.24
CA LYS A 93 -2.01 16.20 -6.18
C LYS A 93 -2.52 15.74 -4.81
N ILE A 94 -1.65 15.66 -3.82
CA ILE A 94 -2.01 15.06 -2.51
C ILE A 94 -3.19 15.78 -1.84
N ASP A 95 -3.30 17.09 -1.98
CA ASP A 95 -4.40 17.86 -1.39
C ASP A 95 -5.75 17.53 -2.06
N GLU A 96 -5.77 17.30 -3.38
CA GLU A 96 -6.95 16.90 -4.12
C GLU A 96 -7.38 15.48 -3.70
N ILE A 97 -6.42 14.55 -3.64
CA ILE A 97 -6.61 13.17 -3.17
C ILE A 97 -7.16 13.17 -1.73
N GLN A 98 -6.56 13.96 -0.83
CA GLN A 98 -7.02 14.08 0.55
C GLN A 98 -8.46 14.60 0.65
N ASN A 99 -8.81 15.57 -0.18
CA ASN A 99 -10.17 16.10 -0.23
C ASN A 99 -11.19 15.04 -0.64
N ASP A 100 -10.82 14.16 -1.59
CA ASP A 100 -11.72 13.07 -2.01
C ASP A 100 -11.81 11.97 -0.94
N VAL A 101 -10.73 11.62 -0.27
CA VAL A 101 -10.76 10.76 0.93
C VAL A 101 -11.67 11.35 2.02
N ASN A 102 -11.61 12.66 2.25
CA ASN A 102 -12.45 13.34 3.23
C ASN A 102 -13.95 13.33 2.84
N LYS A 103 -14.27 13.38 1.53
CA LYS A 103 -15.66 13.25 1.05
C LYS A 103 -16.21 11.85 1.29
N VAL A 104 -15.40 10.82 1.07
CA VAL A 104 -15.73 9.42 1.38
C VAL A 104 -15.93 9.24 2.89
N ASN A 105 -15.08 9.87 3.71
CA ASN A 105 -15.14 9.88 5.18
C ASN A 105 -15.20 8.48 5.82
N PRO A 106 -14.24 7.58 5.53
CA PRO A 106 -14.17 6.23 6.07
C PRO A 106 -13.66 6.21 7.52
N ASP A 107 -13.84 5.08 8.22
CA ASP A 107 -13.18 4.79 9.50
C ASP A 107 -11.75 4.26 9.26
N TYR A 108 -11.58 3.46 8.19
CA TYR A 108 -10.30 2.93 7.74
C TYR A 108 -10.05 3.25 6.28
N LEU A 109 -8.86 3.74 5.97
CA LEU A 109 -8.36 3.88 4.60
C LEU A 109 -7.31 2.81 4.34
N ILE A 110 -7.58 1.92 3.39
CA ILE A 110 -6.63 0.92 2.93
C ILE A 110 -5.96 1.48 1.68
N VAL A 111 -4.64 1.63 1.72
CA VAL A 111 -3.86 2.21 0.63
C VAL A 111 -3.08 1.10 -0.07
N ASP A 112 -3.46 0.81 -1.31
CA ASP A 112 -2.71 -0.12 -2.17
C ASP A 112 -1.55 0.64 -2.83
N THR A 113 -0.32 0.26 -2.51
CA THR A 113 0.88 0.95 -2.99
C THR A 113 1.32 0.42 -4.35
N PRO A 114 2.12 1.19 -5.12
CA PRO A 114 2.63 0.75 -6.42
C PRO A 114 3.28 -0.62 -6.39
N GLY A 115 3.14 -1.35 -7.50
CA GLY A 115 3.65 -2.71 -7.66
C GLY A 115 5.13 -2.83 -7.32
N GLN A 116 5.94 -1.87 -7.75
CA GLN A 116 7.36 -1.78 -7.44
C GLN A 116 7.58 -0.81 -6.27
N ILE A 117 7.49 -1.34 -5.06
CA ILE A 117 7.57 -0.54 -3.82
C ILE A 117 8.87 0.26 -3.70
N GLU A 118 9.94 -0.21 -4.31
CA GLU A 118 11.24 0.47 -4.30
C GLU A 118 11.16 1.82 -5.03
N LEU A 119 10.43 1.89 -6.15
CA LEU A 119 10.27 3.13 -6.91
C LEU A 119 9.39 4.16 -6.17
N PHE A 120 8.60 3.70 -5.22
CA PHE A 120 7.83 4.56 -4.33
C PHE A 120 8.62 4.93 -3.06
N ALA A 121 9.11 3.93 -2.31
CA ALA A 121 9.69 4.14 -0.98
C ALA A 121 11.08 4.82 -1.00
N TYR A 122 11.86 4.65 -2.08
CA TYR A 122 13.20 5.25 -2.17
C TYR A 122 13.19 6.67 -2.74
N ARG A 123 12.01 7.18 -3.10
CA ARG A 123 11.84 8.57 -3.54
C ARG A 123 11.25 9.43 -2.44
N SER A 124 11.59 10.72 -2.48
CA SER A 124 11.02 11.71 -1.54
C SER A 124 9.50 11.87 -1.70
N SER A 125 8.98 11.67 -2.92
CA SER A 125 7.54 11.73 -3.22
C SER A 125 6.74 10.68 -2.45
N GLY A 126 7.21 9.44 -2.33
CA GLY A 126 6.52 8.40 -1.57
C GLY A 126 6.38 8.75 -0.09
N ARG A 127 7.46 9.20 0.53
CA ARG A 127 7.43 9.69 1.92
C ARG A 127 6.52 10.91 2.06
N PHE A 128 6.62 11.86 1.15
CA PHE A 128 5.79 13.07 1.14
C PHE A 128 4.29 12.73 1.07
N ILE A 129 3.89 11.80 0.19
CA ILE A 129 2.51 11.32 0.08
C ILE A 129 2.03 10.77 1.43
N ILE A 130 2.83 9.89 2.06
CA ILE A 130 2.48 9.27 3.35
C ILE A 130 2.34 10.32 4.45
N GLU A 131 3.25 11.28 4.54
CA GLU A 131 3.23 12.32 5.56
C GLU A 131 2.02 13.25 5.40
N ASN A 132 1.62 13.56 4.16
CA ASN A 132 0.55 14.52 3.86
C ASN A 132 -0.85 13.89 3.73
N LEU A 133 -0.99 12.57 3.65
CA LEU A 133 -2.28 11.92 3.87
C LEU A 133 -2.65 12.06 5.36
N THR A 134 -3.66 12.88 5.65
CA THR A 134 -4.10 13.15 7.03
C THR A 134 -4.84 11.96 7.61
N SER A 135 -4.35 11.43 8.72
CA SER A 135 -4.90 10.29 9.44
C SER A 135 -4.44 10.33 10.89
N GLU A 136 -5.29 9.89 11.83
CA GLU A 136 -4.97 9.79 13.26
C GLU A 136 -3.84 8.79 13.51
N GLU A 137 -3.99 7.61 12.91
CA GLU A 137 -3.02 6.53 12.99
C GLU A 137 -2.65 6.03 11.58
N LYS A 138 -1.38 5.79 11.36
CA LYS A 138 -0.86 5.21 10.12
C LYS A 138 -0.01 3.99 10.43
N THR A 139 -0.24 2.91 9.70
CA THR A 139 0.57 1.70 9.78
C THR A 139 0.84 1.14 8.40
N SER A 140 1.85 0.29 8.28
CA SER A 140 2.18 -0.43 7.06
C SER A 140 2.09 -1.93 7.29
N ILE A 141 1.59 -2.65 6.29
CA ILE A 141 1.71 -4.10 6.19
C ILE A 141 2.70 -4.38 5.07
N PHE A 142 3.81 -5.06 5.37
CA PHE A 142 4.76 -5.49 4.35
C PHE A 142 4.61 -6.98 4.06
N LEU A 143 4.40 -7.32 2.78
CA LEU A 143 4.16 -8.68 2.33
C LEU A 143 5.46 -9.40 1.99
N PHE A 144 5.73 -10.49 2.72
CA PHE A 144 6.75 -11.47 2.41
C PHE A 144 6.15 -12.53 1.49
N ASP A 145 6.53 -12.49 0.23
CA ASP A 145 6.07 -13.47 -0.75
C ASP A 145 6.70 -14.84 -0.50
N GLY A 146 5.88 -15.83 -0.11
CA GLY A 146 6.34 -17.19 0.17
C GLY A 146 7.10 -17.82 -0.99
N SER A 147 6.75 -17.48 -2.25
CA SER A 147 7.45 -18.01 -3.42
C SER A 147 8.89 -17.50 -3.56
N LEU A 148 9.21 -16.35 -2.98
CA LEU A 148 10.54 -15.74 -3.03
C LEU A 148 11.44 -16.15 -1.86
N ILE A 149 10.87 -16.46 -0.70
CA ILE A 149 11.62 -16.74 0.53
C ILE A 149 11.90 -18.24 0.75
N THR A 150 12.25 -18.94 -0.30
CA THR A 150 12.46 -20.40 -0.28
C THR A 150 13.82 -20.83 0.29
N SER A 151 14.70 -19.89 0.62
CA SER A 151 16.02 -20.12 1.23
C SER A 151 16.32 -19.05 2.28
N PRO A 152 17.21 -19.33 3.28
CA PRO A 152 17.60 -18.35 4.29
C PRO A 152 18.16 -17.05 3.70
N VAL A 153 18.95 -17.14 2.63
CA VAL A 153 19.52 -15.95 1.96
C VAL A 153 18.43 -15.07 1.37
N ASN A 154 17.45 -15.66 0.70
CA ASN A 154 16.31 -14.92 0.14
C ASN A 154 15.44 -14.32 1.24
N PHE A 155 15.19 -15.07 2.31
CA PHE A 155 14.44 -14.56 3.47
C PHE A 155 15.12 -13.32 4.06
N VAL A 156 16.43 -13.40 4.33
CA VAL A 156 17.19 -12.26 4.88
C VAL A 156 17.19 -11.08 3.90
N SER A 157 17.32 -11.31 2.60
CA SER A 157 17.28 -10.24 1.59
C SER A 157 15.95 -9.49 1.61
N ILE A 158 14.83 -10.21 1.67
CA ILE A 158 13.49 -9.59 1.77
C ILE A 158 13.30 -8.90 3.13
N ALA A 159 13.83 -9.46 4.23
CA ALA A 159 13.77 -8.84 5.55
C ALA A 159 14.55 -7.52 5.61
N LEU A 160 15.72 -7.45 4.97
CA LEU A 160 16.48 -6.22 4.82
C LEU A 160 15.73 -5.18 3.95
N LEU A 161 15.11 -5.61 2.86
CA LEU A 161 14.27 -4.75 2.05
C LEU A 161 13.08 -4.19 2.87
N ALA A 162 12.35 -5.04 3.58
CA ALA A 162 11.24 -4.64 4.46
C ALA A 162 11.69 -3.62 5.50
N SER A 163 12.84 -3.87 6.15
CA SER A 163 13.43 -2.97 7.14
C SER A 163 13.82 -1.62 6.52
N SER A 164 14.42 -1.64 5.33
CA SER A 164 14.77 -0.42 4.60
C SER A 164 13.54 0.41 4.23
N ILE A 165 12.48 -0.24 3.73
CA ILE A 165 11.22 0.43 3.39
C ILE A 165 10.57 1.04 4.64
N ARG A 166 10.50 0.28 5.74
CA ARG A 166 9.99 0.78 7.03
C ARG A 166 10.71 2.05 7.49
N LEU A 167 12.04 2.06 7.41
CA LEU A 167 12.85 3.22 7.80
C LEU A 167 12.62 4.43 6.89
N ARG A 168 12.48 4.19 5.58
CA ARG A 168 12.28 5.27 4.60
C ARG A 168 10.90 5.89 4.69
N LEU A 169 9.87 5.05 4.83
CA LEU A 169 8.49 5.52 4.94
C LEU A 169 8.17 6.02 6.36
N ASN A 170 9.01 5.70 7.34
CA ASN A 170 8.86 6.09 8.75
C ASN A 170 7.49 5.73 9.33
N LEU A 171 7.05 4.49 9.07
CA LEU A 171 5.79 3.96 9.56
C LEU A 171 6.00 2.74 10.46
N PRO A 172 5.19 2.57 11.52
CA PRO A 172 5.03 1.26 12.15
C PRO A 172 4.67 0.22 11.10
N SER A 173 5.30 -0.96 11.15
CA SER A 173 5.09 -1.98 10.12
C SER A 173 4.88 -3.36 10.71
N ILE A 174 3.94 -4.10 10.13
CA ILE A 174 3.70 -5.51 10.39
C ILE A 174 4.13 -6.29 9.16
N ASN A 175 4.94 -7.33 9.36
CA ASN A 175 5.35 -8.23 8.28
C ASN A 175 4.37 -9.40 8.19
N VAL A 176 3.86 -9.67 6.99
CA VAL A 176 2.88 -10.72 6.74
C VAL A 176 3.41 -11.67 5.66
N LEU A 177 3.43 -12.96 5.98
CA LEU A 177 3.80 -14.00 5.03
C LEU A 177 2.60 -14.34 4.13
N THR A 178 2.77 -14.19 2.82
CA THR A 178 1.75 -14.51 1.82
C THR A 178 2.10 -15.80 1.06
N LYS A 179 1.13 -16.32 0.28
CA LYS A 179 1.28 -17.53 -0.54
C LYS A 179 1.79 -18.74 0.27
N THR A 180 1.31 -18.87 1.51
CA THR A 180 1.70 -19.96 2.40
C THR A 180 1.27 -21.34 1.90
N ASP A 181 0.30 -21.37 1.01
CA ASP A 181 -0.15 -22.58 0.29
C ASP A 181 0.96 -23.19 -0.59
N ILE A 182 1.82 -22.35 -1.18
CA ILE A 182 2.94 -22.78 -2.04
C ILE A 182 4.09 -23.38 -1.22
N ILE A 183 4.26 -22.92 0.03
CA ILE A 183 5.43 -23.26 0.88
C ILE A 183 5.05 -24.10 2.09
N ARG A 184 3.91 -24.83 2.06
CA ARG A 184 3.40 -25.59 3.20
C ARG A 184 4.45 -26.50 3.84
N ASP A 185 5.22 -27.21 3.02
CA ASP A 185 6.25 -28.14 3.48
C ASP A 185 7.43 -27.47 4.17
N LYS A 186 7.71 -26.20 3.84
CA LYS A 186 8.81 -25.40 4.39
C LYS A 186 8.37 -24.37 5.44
N LEU A 187 7.07 -24.23 5.69
CA LEU A 187 6.53 -23.18 6.52
C LEU A 187 7.14 -23.17 7.94
N LYS A 188 7.30 -24.35 8.55
CA LYS A 188 7.91 -24.48 9.87
C LYS A 188 9.38 -24.01 9.89
N GLU A 189 10.14 -24.38 8.88
CA GLU A 189 11.53 -23.97 8.72
C GLU A 189 11.64 -22.45 8.56
N ILE A 190 10.81 -21.88 7.64
CA ILE A 190 10.79 -20.43 7.41
C ILE A 190 10.42 -19.66 8.68
N LEU A 191 9.46 -20.14 9.46
CA LEU A 191 9.09 -19.51 10.73
C LEU A 191 10.22 -19.57 11.78
N GLN A 192 11.08 -20.58 11.74
CA GLN A 192 12.26 -20.62 12.61
C GLN A 192 13.26 -19.50 12.27
N TRP A 193 13.39 -19.10 11.01
CA TRP A 193 14.28 -17.99 10.61
C TRP A 193 13.87 -16.63 11.19
N THR A 194 12.62 -16.49 11.64
CA THR A 194 12.14 -15.24 12.26
C THR A 194 12.56 -15.11 13.73
N THR A 195 13.02 -16.18 14.35
CA THR A 195 13.34 -16.25 15.78
C THR A 195 14.83 -16.50 16.07
N SER A 196 15.65 -16.59 15.04
CA SER A 196 17.09 -16.91 15.12
C SER A 196 17.96 -15.67 15.24
#